data_e1088600659a0078ba14cb68c7e320e0
#
_entry.id   e1088600659a0078ba14cb68c7e320e0
#
_cell.length_a   1.000
_cell.length_b   1.000
_cell.length_c   1.000
_cell.angle_alpha   90.00
_cell.angle_beta   90.00
_cell.angle_gamma   90.00
#
_symmetry.space_group_name_H-M   'P 1'
#
loop_
_entity.id
_entity.type
_entity.pdbx_description
1 polymer ?
#
loop_
_entity_poly.entity_id
_entity_poly.type
_entity_poly.pdbx_seq_one_letter_code
_entity_poly.pdbx_strand_id
1 'polypeptide(L)'
;FEYVGLSKTHSLDYLVTDSAASGTAMASGVKTLNRTVGIDENKNKQKSILEICKEKDFNVGLVVTSEIVHATPACFYANIPSRYDYEDIALQLSEHSVDLFVGGGEDYFNKRKDKRNLLEEMSGYKFVNSLDEFNKTTSKKIGFFTYPGEPPPKNLGREPSLDGLTEISLNKLSKDKSFFIMVEGSQIDWGGHDNSLNYVLSEFKEFDLAIAKALEFAKADGNTLVIVTADHETGGMALSGGNVKRSRVRADFTSGSHTGTMVPVFSYGPYSNLFR
;
A
#
# COMPACT_ATOMS: atom_id res chain seq x y z
N PHE A 1 -9.74 1.12 -17.64
CA PHE A 1 -8.32 0.95 -17.93
C PHE A 1 -8.12 0.76 -19.43
N GLU A 2 -6.94 1.16 -19.93
CA GLU A 2 -6.61 1.07 -21.36
C GLU A 2 -5.88 -0.23 -21.68
N TYR A 3 -5.04 -0.68 -20.75
CA TYR A 3 -4.23 -1.88 -20.94
C TYR A 3 -4.33 -2.80 -19.73
N VAL A 4 -4.18 -4.10 -20.00
CA VAL A 4 -4.16 -5.16 -18.98
C VAL A 4 -3.02 -6.11 -19.30
N GLY A 5 -2.13 -6.30 -18.36
CA GLY A 5 -1.06 -7.29 -18.39
C GLY A 5 -1.21 -8.31 -17.27
N LEU A 6 -0.25 -9.21 -17.17
CA LEU A 6 -0.15 -10.22 -16.11
C LEU A 6 1.24 -10.19 -15.48
N SER A 7 1.31 -10.28 -14.16
CA SER A 7 2.56 -10.35 -13.41
C SER A 7 2.74 -11.71 -12.73
N LYS A 8 3.96 -12.25 -12.80
CA LYS A 8 4.41 -13.40 -12.02
C LYS A 8 5.01 -12.91 -10.72
N THR A 9 4.41 -13.29 -9.61
CA THR A 9 4.70 -12.73 -8.29
C THR A 9 5.75 -13.50 -7.49
N HIS A 10 6.26 -14.64 -7.98
CA HIS A 10 7.22 -15.51 -7.26
C HIS A 10 8.41 -14.71 -6.68
N SER A 11 8.85 -15.03 -5.47
CA SER A 11 10.07 -14.48 -4.88
C SER A 11 11.33 -15.06 -5.57
N LEU A 12 12.49 -14.69 -5.09
CA LEU A 12 13.73 -15.20 -5.67
C LEU A 12 13.90 -16.71 -5.45
N ASP A 13 13.46 -17.22 -4.30
CA ASP A 13 13.69 -18.58 -3.82
C ASP A 13 12.44 -19.46 -3.76
N TYR A 14 11.22 -18.89 -3.82
CA TYR A 14 9.96 -19.63 -3.73
C TYR A 14 9.00 -19.28 -4.86
N LEU A 15 8.21 -20.27 -5.32
CA LEU A 15 7.13 -20.07 -6.28
C LEU A 15 5.99 -19.22 -5.72
N VAL A 16 5.81 -19.24 -4.40
CA VAL A 16 4.82 -18.44 -3.69
C VAL A 16 5.55 -17.38 -2.87
N THR A 17 5.32 -16.13 -3.20
CA THR A 17 5.94 -14.99 -2.52
C THR A 17 5.23 -14.64 -1.22
N ASP A 18 5.91 -13.89 -0.36
CA ASP A 18 5.26 -13.05 0.65
C ASP A 18 5.24 -11.57 0.20
N SER A 19 4.50 -10.72 0.91
CA SER A 19 4.37 -9.30 0.54
C SER A 19 5.70 -8.53 0.64
N ALA A 20 6.66 -8.97 1.46
CA ALA A 20 7.94 -8.28 1.56
C ALA A 20 8.78 -8.48 0.28
N ALA A 21 8.87 -9.70 -0.23
CA ALA A 21 9.63 -9.99 -1.44
C ALA A 21 8.96 -9.39 -2.70
N SER A 22 7.65 -9.54 -2.84
CA SER A 22 6.91 -8.96 -3.97
C SER A 22 6.83 -7.44 -3.90
N GLY A 23 6.61 -6.86 -2.71
CA GLY A 23 6.65 -5.42 -2.50
C GLY A 23 8.02 -4.82 -2.81
N THR A 24 9.12 -5.50 -2.42
CA THR A 24 10.48 -5.10 -2.81
C THR A 24 10.64 -5.11 -4.33
N ALA A 25 10.15 -6.16 -5.01
CA ALA A 25 10.22 -6.24 -6.46
C ALA A 25 9.40 -5.14 -7.15
N MET A 26 8.21 -4.80 -6.64
CA MET A 26 7.41 -3.69 -7.15
C MET A 26 8.07 -2.33 -6.89
N ALA A 27 8.65 -2.13 -5.72
CA ALA A 27 9.25 -0.86 -5.34
C ALA A 27 10.61 -0.60 -6.02
N SER A 28 11.41 -1.63 -6.28
CA SER A 28 12.80 -1.48 -6.74
C SER A 28 13.10 -2.15 -8.10
N GLY A 29 12.22 -3.02 -8.60
CA GLY A 29 12.50 -3.85 -9.78
C GLY A 29 13.42 -5.06 -9.49
N VAL A 30 13.79 -5.30 -8.24
CA VAL A 30 14.72 -6.37 -7.84
C VAL A 30 13.99 -7.43 -7.01
N LYS A 31 14.04 -8.70 -7.46
CA LYS A 31 13.52 -9.82 -6.68
C LYS A 31 14.44 -10.15 -5.50
N THR A 32 13.83 -10.50 -4.38
CA THR A 32 14.55 -10.87 -3.15
C THR A 32 13.93 -12.09 -2.48
N LEU A 33 14.50 -12.48 -1.34
CA LEU A 33 14.04 -13.60 -0.52
C LEU A 33 12.75 -13.23 0.23
N ASN A 34 11.89 -14.23 0.49
CA ASN A 34 10.71 -14.02 1.33
C ASN A 34 11.09 -13.39 2.68
N ARG A 35 10.21 -12.53 3.21
CA ARG A 35 10.34 -11.77 4.45
C ARG A 35 11.34 -10.63 4.45
N THR A 36 12.05 -10.41 3.35
CA THR A 36 13.08 -9.39 3.20
C THR A 36 12.52 -8.13 2.57
N VAL A 37 12.82 -6.97 3.15
CA VAL A 37 12.29 -5.66 2.76
C VAL A 37 13.40 -4.79 2.19
N GLY A 38 13.26 -4.35 0.94
CA GLY A 38 14.10 -3.32 0.31
C GLY A 38 15.59 -3.66 0.14
N ILE A 39 15.98 -4.93 0.30
CA ILE A 39 17.36 -5.38 0.06
C ILE A 39 17.37 -6.62 -0.86
N ASP A 40 18.47 -6.83 -1.57
CA ASP A 40 18.68 -8.01 -2.40
C ASP A 40 19.12 -9.25 -1.58
N GLU A 41 19.37 -10.37 -2.26
CA GLU A 41 19.85 -11.62 -1.64
C GLU A 41 21.21 -11.50 -0.93
N ASN A 42 22.02 -10.51 -1.35
CA ASN A 42 23.32 -10.22 -0.77
C ASN A 42 23.24 -9.15 0.34
N LYS A 43 22.02 -8.76 0.76
CA LYS A 43 21.74 -7.73 1.75
C LYS A 43 22.14 -6.30 1.31
N ASN A 44 22.33 -6.06 0.03
CA ASN A 44 22.55 -4.72 -0.47
C ASN A 44 21.20 -3.97 -0.54
N LYS A 45 21.21 -2.73 -0.07
CA LYS A 45 20.04 -1.84 -0.15
C LYS A 45 19.63 -1.61 -1.60
N GLN A 46 18.33 -1.75 -1.87
CA GLN A 46 17.73 -1.48 -3.17
C GLN A 46 16.98 -0.16 -3.11
N LYS A 47 17.28 0.73 -4.05
CA LYS A 47 16.60 2.02 -4.12
C LYS A 47 15.18 1.84 -4.66
N SER A 48 14.20 2.33 -3.94
CA SER A 48 12.79 2.27 -4.33
C SER A 48 12.42 3.36 -5.35
N ILE A 49 11.32 3.14 -6.06
CA ILE A 49 10.72 4.17 -6.93
C ILE A 49 10.33 5.43 -6.15
N LEU A 50 9.91 5.29 -4.89
CA LEU A 50 9.60 6.42 -4.02
C LEU A 50 10.85 7.28 -3.79
N GLU A 51 11.99 6.64 -3.46
CA GLU A 51 13.26 7.34 -3.26
C GLU A 51 13.75 8.00 -4.57
N ILE A 52 13.63 7.30 -5.71
CA ILE A 52 13.98 7.84 -7.03
C ILE A 52 13.11 9.08 -7.35
N CYS A 53 11.82 9.03 -7.08
CA CYS A 53 10.92 10.16 -7.26
C CYS A 53 11.30 11.32 -6.35
N LYS A 54 11.63 11.03 -5.09
CA LYS A 54 12.06 12.06 -4.14
C LYS A 54 13.35 12.77 -4.56
N GLU A 55 14.33 12.03 -5.07
CA GLU A 55 15.57 12.60 -5.63
C GLU A 55 15.32 13.49 -6.85
N LYS A 56 14.22 13.25 -7.57
CA LYS A 56 13.75 14.07 -8.72
C LYS A 56 12.82 15.20 -8.30
N ASP A 57 12.77 15.54 -7.01
CA ASP A 57 11.96 16.60 -6.43
C ASP A 57 10.45 16.39 -6.55
N PHE A 58 9.99 15.14 -6.61
CA PHE A 58 8.56 14.81 -6.53
C PHE A 58 8.08 14.86 -5.07
N ASN A 59 6.80 15.18 -4.88
CA ASN A 59 6.11 14.86 -3.63
C ASN A 59 5.82 13.36 -3.58
N VAL A 60 6.02 12.74 -2.42
CA VAL A 60 5.87 11.29 -2.28
C VAL A 60 4.96 10.92 -1.13
N GLY A 61 4.07 9.95 -1.35
CA GLY A 61 3.08 9.55 -0.36
C GLY A 61 2.81 8.05 -0.30
N LEU A 62 2.35 7.61 0.88
CA LEU A 62 1.93 6.24 1.18
C LEU A 62 0.58 6.28 1.91
N VAL A 63 -0.40 5.52 1.43
CA VAL A 63 -1.74 5.42 2.03
C VAL A 63 -2.13 3.96 2.10
N VAL A 64 -2.32 3.44 3.30
CA VAL A 64 -2.59 2.01 3.51
C VAL A 64 -3.71 1.78 4.51
N THR A 65 -4.37 0.63 4.41
CA THR A 65 -5.40 0.19 5.37
C THR A 65 -4.88 -0.75 6.44
N SER A 66 -3.56 -1.02 6.44
CA SER A 66 -2.80 -1.71 7.50
C SER A 66 -2.04 -0.72 8.38
N GLU A 67 -1.16 -1.24 9.22
CA GLU A 67 -0.11 -0.44 9.85
C GLU A 67 0.88 0.07 8.79
N ILE A 68 1.35 1.32 8.93
CA ILE A 68 2.30 1.92 7.97
C ILE A 68 3.66 1.22 7.95
N VAL A 69 3.97 0.46 8.99
CA VAL A 69 5.18 -0.37 9.12
C VAL A 69 5.03 -1.77 8.53
N HIS A 70 3.85 -2.12 8.00
CA HIS A 70 3.62 -3.42 7.36
C HIS A 70 4.50 -3.60 6.11
N ALA A 71 4.68 -4.82 5.65
CA ALA A 71 5.68 -5.17 4.64
C ALA A 71 5.57 -4.36 3.34
N THR A 72 4.35 -4.21 2.80
CA THR A 72 4.15 -3.54 1.50
C THR A 72 4.56 -2.08 1.53
N PRO A 73 4.04 -1.21 2.42
CA PRO A 73 4.50 0.17 2.49
C PRO A 73 5.98 0.26 2.87
N ALA A 74 6.49 -0.61 3.76
CA ALA A 74 7.89 -0.62 4.18
C ALA A 74 8.86 -0.79 2.99
N CYS A 75 8.51 -1.58 1.97
CA CYS A 75 9.34 -1.78 0.79
C CYS A 75 9.64 -0.50 -0.01
N PHE A 76 8.87 0.57 0.20
CA PHE A 76 9.08 1.84 -0.48
C PHE A 76 10.03 2.78 0.26
N TYR A 77 10.36 2.51 1.55
CA TYR A 77 11.21 3.40 2.35
C TYR A 77 12.21 2.67 3.26
N ALA A 78 12.06 1.39 3.52
CA ALA A 78 12.90 0.65 4.45
C ALA A 78 13.77 -0.40 3.74
N ASN A 79 14.92 -0.69 4.36
CA ASN A 79 15.87 -1.70 3.91
C ASN A 79 16.27 -2.57 5.12
N ILE A 80 15.62 -3.73 5.28
CA ILE A 80 15.79 -4.57 6.46
C ILE A 80 15.63 -6.07 6.13
N PRO A 81 16.40 -6.95 6.80
CA PRO A 81 16.33 -8.40 6.54
C PRO A 81 15.02 -9.06 6.96
N SER A 82 14.23 -8.45 7.85
CA SER A 82 13.02 -9.04 8.39
C SER A 82 11.86 -8.04 8.41
N ARG A 83 10.76 -8.38 7.75
CA ARG A 83 9.51 -7.60 7.78
C ARG A 83 8.85 -7.50 9.15
N TYR A 84 9.30 -8.29 10.11
CA TYR A 84 8.75 -8.33 11.47
C TYR A 84 9.46 -7.39 12.45
N ASP A 85 10.53 -6.74 12.02
CA ASP A 85 11.28 -5.77 12.82
C ASP A 85 10.62 -4.38 12.75
N TYR A 86 9.34 -4.33 13.16
CA TYR A 86 8.46 -3.16 12.98
C TYR A 86 9.00 -1.88 13.61
N GLU A 87 9.67 -1.96 14.78
CA GLU A 87 10.25 -0.78 15.42
C GLU A 87 11.41 -0.21 14.60
N ASP A 88 12.22 -1.06 13.95
CA ASP A 88 13.32 -0.63 13.08
C ASP A 88 12.80 -0.10 11.75
N ILE A 89 11.68 -0.67 11.25
CA ILE A 89 10.97 -0.14 10.07
C ILE A 89 10.41 1.25 10.39
N ALA A 90 9.79 1.44 11.55
CA ALA A 90 9.30 2.75 12.00
C ALA A 90 10.44 3.78 12.13
N LEU A 91 11.59 3.36 12.66
CA LEU A 91 12.78 4.21 12.73
C LEU A 91 13.23 4.67 11.34
N GLN A 92 13.28 3.76 10.36
CA GLN A 92 13.63 4.12 8.99
C GLN A 92 12.61 5.08 8.35
N LEU A 93 11.30 4.92 8.60
CA LEU A 93 10.31 5.90 8.14
C LEU A 93 10.56 7.29 8.74
N SER A 94 10.93 7.36 10.01
CA SER A 94 11.20 8.65 10.67
C SER A 94 12.42 9.38 10.11
N GLU A 95 13.37 8.65 9.55
CA GLU A 95 14.59 9.17 8.91
C GLU A 95 14.39 9.48 7.42
N HIS A 96 13.33 8.92 6.80
CA HIS A 96 13.01 9.10 5.38
C HIS A 96 12.22 10.38 5.11
N SER A 97 12.41 10.92 3.90
CA SER A 97 11.72 12.14 3.47
C SER A 97 10.40 11.85 2.75
N VAL A 98 9.51 11.05 3.34
CA VAL A 98 8.13 10.87 2.85
C VAL A 98 7.32 12.12 3.16
N ASP A 99 6.62 12.69 2.18
CA ASP A 99 5.88 13.95 2.42
C ASP A 99 4.52 13.70 3.06
N LEU A 100 3.89 12.58 2.74
CA LEU A 100 2.59 12.21 3.29
C LEU A 100 2.53 10.70 3.55
N PHE A 101 2.13 10.31 4.75
CA PHE A 101 1.77 8.93 5.01
C PHE A 101 0.48 8.81 5.83
N VAL A 102 -0.29 7.77 5.54
CA VAL A 102 -1.54 7.42 6.21
C VAL A 102 -1.58 5.91 6.45
N GLY A 103 -1.84 5.49 7.68
CA GLY A 103 -1.96 4.09 8.07
C GLY A 103 -2.14 3.94 9.58
N GLY A 104 -2.25 2.72 10.08
CA GLY A 104 -2.19 2.44 11.51
C GLY A 104 -0.76 2.35 12.03
N GLY A 105 -0.58 1.94 13.30
CA GLY A 105 0.71 1.58 13.87
C GLY A 105 1.45 2.69 14.61
N GLU A 106 0.75 3.71 15.13
CA GLU A 106 1.34 4.80 15.90
C GLU A 106 2.21 4.30 17.08
N ASP A 107 1.81 3.17 17.67
CA ASP A 107 2.47 2.58 18.83
C ASP A 107 3.95 2.21 18.56
N TYR A 108 4.32 1.87 17.31
CA TYR A 108 5.72 1.63 16.93
C TYR A 108 6.58 2.89 16.90
N PHE A 109 5.96 4.07 16.95
CA PHE A 109 6.66 5.35 16.95
C PHE A 109 6.78 5.96 18.35
N ASN A 110 5.76 5.80 19.22
CA ASN A 110 5.69 6.47 20.53
C ASN A 110 5.67 5.53 21.73
N LYS A 111 5.46 4.20 21.54
CA LYS A 111 5.46 3.18 22.61
C LYS A 111 6.57 2.13 22.41
N ARG A 112 7.72 2.57 21.97
CA ARG A 112 8.87 1.74 21.60
C ARG A 112 9.56 1.12 22.83
N LYS A 113 10.19 -0.05 22.61
CA LYS A 113 11.01 -0.72 23.64
C LYS A 113 12.24 0.08 24.05
N ASP A 114 12.81 0.86 23.10
CA ASP A 114 13.95 1.75 23.33
C ASP A 114 13.57 3.06 24.03
N LYS A 115 12.27 3.28 24.33
CA LYS A 115 11.70 4.46 24.98
C LYS A 115 11.87 5.77 24.21
N ARG A 116 12.24 5.73 22.93
CA ARG A 116 12.22 6.89 22.04
C ARG A 116 10.80 7.24 21.67
N ASN A 117 10.56 8.52 21.39
CA ASN A 117 9.34 9.01 20.78
C ASN A 117 9.67 9.59 19.39
N LEU A 118 9.56 8.78 18.35
CA LEU A 118 9.90 9.19 17.01
C LEU A 118 9.01 10.33 16.50
N LEU A 119 7.77 10.47 17.02
CA LEU A 119 6.88 11.56 16.63
C LEU A 119 7.44 12.93 17.03
N GLU A 120 8.13 13.01 18.17
CA GLU A 120 8.82 14.23 18.61
C GLU A 120 10.11 14.46 17.83
N GLU A 121 10.77 13.40 17.36
CA GLU A 121 12.00 13.47 16.58
C GLU A 121 11.77 13.82 15.11
N MET A 122 10.57 13.50 14.55
CA MET A 122 10.19 13.79 13.16
C MET A 122 9.89 15.27 12.95
N SER A 123 10.93 16.10 13.01
CA SER A 123 10.80 17.55 12.85
C SER A 123 10.22 17.93 11.48
N GLY A 124 9.28 18.87 11.49
CA GLY A 124 8.62 19.36 10.29
C GLY A 124 7.39 18.56 9.86
N TYR A 125 7.09 17.44 10.50
CA TYR A 125 5.82 16.75 10.30
C TYR A 125 4.70 17.39 11.13
N LYS A 126 3.53 17.51 10.51
CA LYS A 126 2.26 17.72 11.20
C LYS A 126 1.56 16.39 11.32
N PHE A 127 1.49 15.87 12.54
CA PHE A 127 0.64 14.72 12.85
C PHE A 127 -0.80 15.21 13.03
N VAL A 128 -1.74 14.52 12.37
CA VAL A 128 -3.18 14.82 12.42
C VAL A 128 -3.93 13.61 12.97
N ASN A 129 -5.05 13.89 13.65
CA ASN A 129 -5.80 12.88 14.41
C ASN A 129 -7.23 12.67 13.88
N SER A 130 -7.60 13.33 12.80
CA SER A 130 -8.92 13.18 12.18
C SER A 130 -8.88 13.48 10.69
N LEU A 131 -9.86 12.93 9.95
CA LEU A 131 -10.02 13.19 8.53
C LEU A 131 -10.25 14.68 8.24
N ASP A 132 -10.97 15.39 9.12
CA ASP A 132 -11.21 16.82 9.00
C ASP A 132 -9.91 17.63 9.12
N GLU A 133 -9.07 17.30 10.12
CA GLU A 133 -7.76 17.92 10.28
C GLU A 133 -6.84 17.56 9.10
N PHE A 134 -6.86 16.30 8.65
CA PHE A 134 -6.12 15.85 7.48
C PHE A 134 -6.50 16.65 6.23
N ASN A 135 -7.78 16.86 6.01
CA ASN A 135 -8.27 17.64 4.86
C ASN A 135 -7.84 19.11 4.95
N LYS A 136 -7.93 19.73 6.13
CA LYS A 136 -7.70 21.18 6.33
C LYS A 136 -6.22 21.57 6.41
N THR A 137 -5.33 20.69 6.88
CA THR A 137 -3.91 21.03 7.05
C THR A 137 -3.24 21.38 5.73
N THR A 138 -2.39 22.41 5.74
CA THR A 138 -1.56 22.84 4.60
C THR A 138 -0.08 22.51 4.79
N SER A 139 0.25 21.72 5.81
CA SER A 139 1.63 21.31 6.07
C SER A 139 2.20 20.53 4.89
N LYS A 140 3.50 20.69 4.63
CA LYS A 140 4.20 19.99 3.54
C LYS A 140 4.52 18.54 3.88
N LYS A 141 4.74 18.26 5.18
CA LYS A 141 4.95 16.90 5.68
C LYS A 141 3.81 16.55 6.63
N ILE A 142 3.11 15.45 6.36
CA ILE A 142 1.92 15.04 7.09
C ILE A 142 2.02 13.56 7.45
N GLY A 143 1.85 13.25 8.73
CA GLY A 143 1.62 11.89 9.23
C GLY A 143 0.19 11.77 9.76
N PHE A 144 -0.56 10.79 9.28
CA PHE A 144 -1.88 10.48 9.80
C PHE A 144 -1.95 9.02 10.24
N PHE A 145 -1.87 8.80 11.54
CA PHE A 145 -2.12 7.49 12.11
C PHE A 145 -3.62 7.33 12.34
N THR A 146 -4.23 6.45 11.55
CA THR A 146 -5.67 6.18 11.65
C THR A 146 -6.03 5.39 12.91
N TYR A 147 -5.09 4.55 13.38
CA TYR A 147 -5.21 3.73 14.60
C TYR A 147 -3.85 3.61 15.32
N PRO A 148 -3.85 3.45 16.65
CA PRO A 148 -2.61 3.23 17.42
C PRO A 148 -1.86 1.96 16.99
N GLY A 149 -2.57 0.88 16.73
CA GLY A 149 -2.07 -0.39 16.21
C GLY A 149 -2.71 -0.72 14.87
N GLU A 150 -3.04 -2.00 14.70
CA GLU A 150 -3.68 -2.50 13.48
C GLU A 150 -5.11 -1.96 13.33
N PRO A 151 -5.46 -1.37 12.16
CA PRO A 151 -6.82 -0.96 11.88
C PRO A 151 -7.77 -2.16 11.77
N PRO A 152 -9.02 -2.06 12.27
CA PRO A 152 -9.98 -3.16 12.14
C PRO A 152 -10.38 -3.38 10.67
N PRO A 153 -10.93 -4.55 10.33
CA PRO A 153 -11.53 -4.81 9.01
C PRO A 153 -12.63 -3.81 8.65
N LYS A 154 -12.81 -3.52 7.34
CA LYS A 154 -13.86 -2.60 6.88
C LYS A 154 -15.25 -3.07 7.25
N ASN A 155 -15.54 -4.36 7.18
CA ASN A 155 -16.82 -4.93 7.61
C ASN A 155 -17.08 -4.84 9.12
N LEU A 156 -16.07 -4.46 9.92
CA LEU A 156 -16.17 -4.15 11.34
C LEU A 156 -16.12 -2.64 11.63
N GLY A 157 -16.21 -1.80 10.60
CA GLY A 157 -16.40 -0.36 10.76
C GLY A 157 -15.09 0.46 10.74
N ARG A 158 -14.04 0.01 10.04
CA ARG A 158 -12.84 0.84 9.85
C ARG A 158 -13.20 2.19 9.23
N GLU A 159 -12.72 3.28 9.88
CA GLU A 159 -12.77 4.64 9.39
C GLU A 159 -11.41 5.33 9.65
N PRO A 160 -11.02 6.31 8.83
CA PRO A 160 -11.68 6.80 7.61
C PRO A 160 -11.56 5.82 6.42
N SER A 161 -12.40 6.03 5.40
CA SER A 161 -12.41 5.18 4.21
C SER A 161 -11.21 5.43 3.29
N LEU A 162 -10.74 4.39 2.60
CA LEU A 162 -9.55 4.47 1.72
C LEU A 162 -9.75 5.41 0.53
N ASP A 163 -10.96 5.47 -0.03
CA ASP A 163 -11.30 6.37 -1.15
C ASP A 163 -11.22 7.85 -0.73
N GLY A 164 -11.73 8.19 0.45
CA GLY A 164 -11.62 9.54 1.02
C GLY A 164 -10.17 9.93 1.31
N LEU A 165 -9.40 9.00 1.90
CA LEU A 165 -7.96 9.19 2.14
C LEU A 165 -7.18 9.37 0.84
N THR A 166 -7.50 8.57 -0.19
CA THR A 166 -6.88 8.66 -1.52
C THR A 166 -7.14 10.01 -2.17
N GLU A 167 -8.40 10.46 -2.20
CA GLU A 167 -8.79 11.73 -2.80
C GLU A 167 -8.06 12.92 -2.15
N ILE A 168 -8.05 12.99 -0.81
CA ILE A 168 -7.37 14.05 -0.08
C ILE A 168 -5.85 14.01 -0.35
N SER A 169 -5.25 12.80 -0.35
CA SER A 169 -3.81 12.64 -0.55
C SER A 169 -3.37 13.05 -1.96
N LEU A 170 -4.12 12.68 -3.00
CA LEU A 170 -3.89 13.11 -4.37
C LEU A 170 -3.93 14.63 -4.48
N ASN A 171 -4.98 15.27 -3.92
CA ASN A 171 -5.12 16.73 -3.93
C ASN A 171 -4.00 17.46 -3.19
N LYS A 172 -3.41 16.84 -2.15
CA LYS A 172 -2.29 17.45 -1.40
C LYS A 172 -0.97 17.31 -2.14
N LEU A 173 -0.67 16.12 -2.65
CA LEU A 173 0.62 15.83 -3.28
C LEU A 173 0.78 16.52 -4.64
N SER A 174 -0.31 16.73 -5.37
CA SER A 174 -0.30 17.30 -6.73
C SER A 174 -0.21 18.84 -6.80
N LYS A 175 -0.26 19.55 -5.65
CA LYS A 175 -0.43 21.03 -5.64
C LYS A 175 0.66 21.79 -6.40
N ASP A 176 1.92 21.49 -6.15
CA ASP A 176 3.04 22.33 -6.60
C ASP A 176 4.10 21.57 -7.41
N LYS A 177 4.01 20.26 -7.47
CA LYS A 177 5.03 19.38 -8.06
C LYS A 177 4.42 18.11 -8.65
N SER A 178 5.21 17.42 -9.47
CA SER A 178 4.95 16.02 -9.79
C SER A 178 4.94 15.18 -8.52
N PHE A 179 4.21 14.09 -8.53
CA PHE A 179 4.07 13.26 -7.34
C PHE A 179 4.15 11.76 -7.66
N PHE A 180 4.47 11.00 -6.62
CA PHE A 180 4.31 9.55 -6.55
C PHE A 180 3.47 9.22 -5.32
N ILE A 181 2.49 8.36 -5.47
CA ILE A 181 1.71 7.83 -4.35
C ILE A 181 1.51 6.32 -4.51
N MET A 182 1.72 5.58 -3.42
CA MET A 182 1.29 4.18 -3.30
C MET A 182 0.07 4.13 -2.41
N VAL A 183 -0.99 3.50 -2.90
CA VAL A 183 -2.26 3.28 -2.18
C VAL A 183 -2.52 1.80 -2.08
N GLU A 184 -2.80 1.29 -0.88
CA GLU A 184 -2.97 -0.14 -0.66
C GLU A 184 -4.27 -0.46 0.08
N GLY A 185 -5.09 -1.31 -0.52
CA GLY A 185 -6.16 -2.05 0.15
C GLY A 185 -5.59 -3.29 0.84
N SER A 186 -4.83 -3.08 1.91
CA SER A 186 -3.97 -4.09 2.55
C SER A 186 -4.74 -5.32 3.03
N GLN A 187 -5.96 -5.13 3.51
CA GLN A 187 -6.72 -6.17 4.20
C GLN A 187 -7.55 -7.06 3.25
N ILE A 188 -7.47 -6.86 1.95
CA ILE A 188 -8.00 -7.84 0.97
C ILE A 188 -7.27 -9.18 1.15
N ASP A 189 -5.96 -9.13 1.37
CA ASP A 189 -5.10 -10.28 1.68
C ASP A 189 -5.58 -11.03 2.92
N TRP A 190 -5.85 -10.33 4.01
CA TRP A 190 -6.29 -10.94 5.26
C TRP A 190 -7.65 -11.60 5.14
N GLY A 191 -8.56 -10.99 4.37
CA GLY A 191 -9.83 -11.64 4.02
C GLY A 191 -9.62 -12.94 3.23
N GLY A 192 -8.61 -13.00 2.37
CA GLY A 192 -8.17 -14.20 1.66
C GLY A 192 -7.59 -15.27 2.61
N HIS A 193 -6.73 -14.88 3.54
CA HIS A 193 -6.17 -15.77 4.58
C HIS A 193 -7.26 -16.40 5.46
N ASP A 194 -8.26 -15.60 5.82
CA ASP A 194 -9.41 -16.04 6.60
C ASP A 194 -10.44 -16.85 5.81
N ASN A 195 -10.25 -16.99 4.49
CA ASN A 195 -11.21 -17.59 3.57
C ASN A 195 -12.61 -16.97 3.74
N SER A 196 -12.67 -15.68 4.02
CA SER A 196 -13.88 -14.94 4.35
C SER A 196 -14.33 -14.06 3.19
N LEU A 197 -15.32 -14.56 2.41
CA LEU A 197 -15.87 -13.80 1.27
C LEU A 197 -16.39 -12.42 1.68
N ASN A 198 -17.04 -12.29 2.84
CA ASN A 198 -17.58 -11.01 3.30
C ASN A 198 -16.46 -10.01 3.61
N TYR A 199 -15.38 -10.48 4.20
CA TYR A 199 -14.20 -9.66 4.47
C TYR A 199 -13.56 -9.19 3.15
N VAL A 200 -13.22 -10.14 2.26
CA VAL A 200 -12.67 -9.81 0.93
C VAL A 200 -13.55 -8.80 0.19
N LEU A 201 -14.88 -9.02 0.13
CA LEU A 201 -15.78 -8.13 -0.58
C LEU A 201 -15.86 -6.72 0.01
N SER A 202 -15.79 -6.58 1.33
CA SER A 202 -15.84 -5.26 1.97
C SER A 202 -14.58 -4.45 1.66
N GLU A 203 -13.42 -5.08 1.77
CA GLU A 203 -12.12 -4.45 1.47
C GLU A 203 -11.97 -4.16 -0.03
N PHE A 204 -12.34 -5.12 -0.89
CA PHE A 204 -12.27 -4.96 -2.34
C PHE A 204 -13.16 -3.82 -2.85
N LYS A 205 -14.37 -3.67 -2.29
CA LYS A 205 -15.26 -2.55 -2.65
C LYS A 205 -14.67 -1.19 -2.27
N GLU A 206 -14.06 -1.10 -1.09
CA GLU A 206 -13.40 0.13 -0.65
C GLU A 206 -12.20 0.46 -1.54
N PHE A 207 -11.41 -0.55 -1.91
CA PHE A 207 -10.28 -0.40 -2.83
C PHE A 207 -10.74 0.01 -4.24
N ASP A 208 -11.82 -0.58 -4.76
CA ASP A 208 -12.42 -0.20 -6.05
C ASP A 208 -12.87 1.27 -6.08
N LEU A 209 -13.44 1.77 -4.97
CA LEU A 209 -13.76 3.20 -4.83
C LEU A 209 -12.51 4.08 -4.80
N ALA A 210 -11.44 3.65 -4.15
CA ALA A 210 -10.17 4.37 -4.16
C ALA A 210 -9.54 4.41 -5.57
N ILE A 211 -9.62 3.30 -6.31
CA ILE A 211 -9.23 3.25 -7.72
C ILE A 211 -10.06 4.23 -8.55
N ALA A 212 -11.37 4.31 -8.32
CA ALA A 212 -12.23 5.26 -9.02
C ALA A 212 -11.77 6.72 -8.79
N LYS A 213 -11.40 7.08 -7.55
CA LYS A 213 -10.84 8.41 -7.23
C LYS A 213 -9.52 8.69 -7.96
N ALA A 214 -8.63 7.69 -8.02
CA ALA A 214 -7.37 7.82 -8.75
C ALA A 214 -7.60 8.00 -10.26
N LEU A 215 -8.54 7.28 -10.85
CA LEU A 215 -8.90 7.41 -12.27
C LEU A 215 -9.61 8.73 -12.58
N GLU A 216 -10.50 9.20 -11.71
CA GLU A 216 -11.14 10.53 -11.84
C GLU A 216 -10.09 11.63 -11.84
N PHE A 217 -9.15 11.59 -10.88
CA PHE A 217 -8.02 12.51 -10.82
C PHE A 217 -7.17 12.45 -12.10
N ALA A 218 -6.74 11.26 -12.51
CA ALA A 218 -5.88 11.08 -13.69
C ALA A 218 -6.55 11.56 -14.99
N LYS A 219 -7.86 11.35 -15.14
CA LYS A 219 -8.63 11.84 -16.29
C LYS A 219 -8.70 13.38 -16.32
N ALA A 220 -8.88 14.00 -15.16
CA ALA A 220 -8.94 15.45 -15.04
C ALA A 220 -7.57 16.12 -15.25
N ASP A 221 -6.51 15.49 -14.72
CA ASP A 221 -5.12 15.96 -14.82
C ASP A 221 -4.52 15.73 -16.22
N GLY A 222 -4.86 14.60 -16.86
CA GLY A 222 -4.39 14.24 -18.21
C GLY A 222 -2.91 13.84 -18.30
N ASN A 223 -2.15 13.87 -17.20
CA ASN A 223 -0.72 13.59 -17.15
C ASN A 223 -0.32 12.61 -16.03
N THR A 224 -1.28 11.96 -15.42
CA THR A 224 -1.06 10.98 -14.35
C THR A 224 -1.18 9.55 -14.88
N LEU A 225 -0.16 8.73 -14.65
CA LEU A 225 -0.16 7.29 -14.87
C LEU A 225 -0.76 6.60 -13.63
N VAL A 226 -1.79 5.79 -13.84
CA VAL A 226 -2.38 4.91 -12.81
C VAL A 226 -2.04 3.47 -13.14
N ILE A 227 -1.48 2.75 -12.18
CA ILE A 227 -1.22 1.31 -12.25
C ILE A 227 -1.94 0.65 -11.08
N VAL A 228 -2.72 -0.39 -11.35
CA VAL A 228 -3.41 -1.20 -10.34
C VAL A 228 -2.98 -2.64 -10.50
N THR A 229 -2.45 -3.22 -9.43
CA THR A 229 -2.01 -4.61 -9.40
C THR A 229 -2.12 -5.17 -7.98
N ALA A 230 -1.76 -6.42 -7.80
CA ALA A 230 -1.53 -7.02 -6.49
C ALA A 230 -0.07 -7.47 -6.38
N ASP A 231 0.40 -7.63 -5.15
CA ASP A 231 1.69 -8.21 -4.82
C ASP A 231 1.66 -9.74 -4.96
N HIS A 232 0.53 -10.39 -4.68
CA HIS A 232 0.24 -11.81 -4.88
C HIS A 232 -1.28 -12.06 -4.85
N GLU A 233 -1.67 -13.30 -5.11
CA GLU A 233 -3.00 -13.83 -4.82
C GLU A 233 -3.01 -14.48 -3.45
N THR A 234 -4.15 -14.43 -2.74
CA THR A 234 -4.34 -15.04 -1.41
C THR A 234 -5.66 -15.81 -1.33
N GLY A 235 -5.57 -17.01 -0.73
CA GLY A 235 -6.72 -17.87 -0.49
C GLY A 235 -7.04 -18.84 -1.62
N GLY A 236 -6.46 -18.67 -2.81
CA GLY A 236 -6.85 -19.45 -3.99
C GLY A 236 -8.34 -19.26 -4.29
N MET A 237 -8.84 -18.02 -4.16
CA MET A 237 -10.26 -17.70 -4.29
C MET A 237 -10.74 -17.84 -5.73
N ALA A 238 -11.81 -18.61 -5.93
CA ALA A 238 -12.50 -18.74 -7.21
C ALA A 238 -13.98 -18.41 -7.07
N LEU A 239 -14.52 -17.62 -8.02
CA LEU A 239 -15.96 -17.40 -8.09
C LEU A 239 -16.64 -18.68 -8.59
N SER A 240 -17.32 -19.40 -7.70
CA SER A 240 -17.97 -20.68 -7.99
C SER A 240 -19.48 -20.57 -8.27
N GLY A 241 -20.03 -19.36 -8.21
CA GLY A 241 -21.43 -19.11 -8.53
C GLY A 241 -21.92 -17.72 -8.14
N GLY A 242 -23.20 -17.50 -8.31
CA GLY A 242 -23.82 -16.23 -7.97
C GLY A 242 -24.97 -15.87 -8.86
N ASN A 243 -25.47 -14.64 -8.73
CA ASN A 243 -26.55 -14.12 -9.57
C ASN A 243 -26.37 -12.60 -9.72
N VAL A 244 -26.04 -12.14 -10.92
CA VAL A 244 -25.78 -10.72 -11.20
C VAL A 244 -26.99 -9.84 -10.90
N LYS A 245 -28.19 -10.26 -11.31
CA LYS A 245 -29.44 -9.49 -11.10
C LYS A 245 -29.81 -9.33 -9.62
N ARG A 246 -29.36 -10.26 -8.78
CA ARG A 246 -29.61 -10.25 -7.33
C ARG A 246 -28.39 -9.81 -6.51
N SER A 247 -27.31 -9.35 -7.17
CA SER A 247 -26.04 -8.97 -6.54
C SER A 247 -25.54 -10.03 -5.55
N ARG A 248 -25.64 -11.31 -5.94
CA ARG A 248 -25.16 -12.44 -5.12
C ARG A 248 -23.89 -13.02 -5.71
N VAL A 249 -22.90 -13.23 -4.86
CA VAL A 249 -21.63 -13.87 -5.20
C VAL A 249 -21.45 -15.09 -4.31
N ARG A 250 -20.91 -16.17 -4.89
CA ARG A 250 -20.38 -17.32 -4.17
C ARG A 250 -18.96 -17.56 -4.62
N ALA A 251 -18.08 -17.74 -3.66
CA ALA A 251 -16.69 -18.10 -3.89
C ALA A 251 -16.30 -19.30 -3.05
N ASP A 252 -15.36 -20.08 -3.55
CA ASP A 252 -14.68 -21.14 -2.83
C ASP A 252 -13.19 -20.77 -2.70
N PHE A 253 -12.57 -21.21 -1.62
CA PHE A 253 -11.17 -20.97 -1.32
C PHE A 253 -10.44 -22.33 -1.28
N THR A 254 -9.22 -22.38 -1.83
CA THR A 254 -8.43 -23.61 -1.90
C THR A 254 -7.24 -23.60 -0.94
N SER A 255 -6.94 -22.45 -0.32
CA SER A 255 -5.78 -22.27 0.56
C SER A 255 -6.11 -21.27 1.65
N GLY A 256 -5.45 -21.34 2.80
CA GLY A 256 -5.38 -20.27 3.81
C GLY A 256 -4.11 -19.44 3.69
N SER A 257 -3.42 -19.50 2.55
CA SER A 257 -2.16 -18.82 2.30
C SER A 257 -2.13 -18.21 0.90
N HIS A 258 -1.02 -17.56 0.55
CA HIS A 258 -0.79 -17.06 -0.81
C HIS A 258 -0.73 -18.20 -1.82
N THR A 259 -0.96 -17.91 -3.08
CA THR A 259 -0.76 -18.83 -4.20
C THR A 259 0.19 -18.26 -5.25
N GLY A 260 0.68 -19.09 -6.14
CA GLY A 260 1.54 -18.69 -7.26
C GLY A 260 0.76 -18.25 -8.50
N THR A 261 -0.53 -17.94 -8.37
CA THR A 261 -1.35 -17.45 -9.47
C THR A 261 -0.87 -16.08 -9.93
N MET A 262 -0.76 -15.89 -11.25
CA MET A 262 -0.43 -14.58 -11.80
C MET A 262 -1.54 -13.58 -11.48
N VAL A 263 -1.13 -12.35 -11.16
CA VAL A 263 -2.05 -11.25 -10.89
C VAL A 263 -2.16 -10.30 -12.07
N PRO A 264 -3.33 -9.67 -12.30
CA PRO A 264 -3.48 -8.68 -13.36
C PRO A 264 -2.74 -7.39 -13.02
N VAL A 265 -2.28 -6.71 -14.08
CA VAL A 265 -1.75 -5.35 -14.01
C VAL A 265 -2.62 -4.48 -14.92
N PHE A 266 -3.41 -3.61 -14.34
CA PHE A 266 -4.23 -2.65 -15.07
C PHE A 266 -3.51 -1.31 -15.13
N SER A 267 -3.56 -0.62 -16.27
CA SER A 267 -2.95 0.69 -16.42
C SER A 267 -3.79 1.68 -17.22
N TYR A 268 -3.64 2.97 -16.88
CA TYR A 268 -4.32 4.07 -17.52
C TYR A 268 -3.41 5.31 -17.56
N GLY A 269 -3.48 6.10 -18.63
CA GLY A 269 -2.78 7.37 -18.77
C GLY A 269 -1.45 7.27 -19.52
N PRO A 270 -0.56 8.29 -19.44
CA PRO A 270 0.71 8.32 -20.15
C PRO A 270 1.55 7.07 -19.86
N TYR A 271 2.12 6.47 -20.93
CA TYR A 271 2.95 5.25 -20.88
C TYR A 271 2.24 3.99 -20.37
N SER A 272 0.91 3.99 -20.24
CA SER A 272 0.12 2.82 -19.80
C SER A 272 0.35 1.59 -20.71
N ASN A 273 0.66 1.80 -21.99
CA ASN A 273 0.98 0.74 -22.94
C ASN A 273 2.22 -0.11 -22.59
N LEU A 274 3.05 0.32 -21.65
CA LEU A 274 4.21 -0.45 -21.16
C LEU A 274 3.83 -1.57 -20.18
N PHE A 275 2.59 -1.60 -19.72
CA PHE A 275 2.08 -2.53 -18.69
C PHE A 275 1.09 -3.58 -19.26
N ARG A 276 1.26 -3.95 -20.52
CA ARG A 276 0.44 -4.98 -21.19
C ARG A 276 1.17 -6.31 -21.33
#